data_83b728135df87aeda1b322d2bcfa5f7e
#
_entry.id   83b728135df87aeda1b322d2bcfa5f7e
#
_cell.length_a   1.000
_cell.length_b   1.000
_cell.length_c   1.000
_cell.angle_alpha   90.00
_cell.angle_beta   90.00
_cell.angle_gamma   90.00
#
_symmetry.space_group_name_H-M   'P 1'
#
loop_
_entity.id
_entity.type
_entity.pdbx_description
1 polymer ?
#
loop_
_entity_poly.entity_id
_entity_poly.type
_entity_poly.pdbx_seq_one_letter_code
_entity_poly.pdbx_strand_id
1 'polypeptide(L)'
;MSRLVSFNTQALLMLERSNTKSLNDFSRPRSEMATASEICGCHRKVTLQVTLPALPSARELRQKRRGHIFEIDQAERFQVMGFTEVSPKEFPTSTGPCFTRQLVIEHPDQPLGSHLDFVVKHKDGSIHIIECKTTDGIPVEPYGNWVDQLHIQLGLLAVNFTGIEIRGSIIASDLSAGEEEEYNSFSPDITLLDYYVQRGKELIEAKAGRSTPATMPGILCGFCPYRGGCPAHKDQEIPREITDRVAEYECLDRRKKDLEKSLDPMKKELIAFFGKRFQGVTEDGIAVATTTIAPGETVDAATLKADFPDVFKNCSRPKAGYTKLEIRKLPPAPLAKAA
;
A
#
# COMPACT_ATOMS: atom_id res chain seq x y z
N MET A 1 23.18 -20.45 12.14
CA MET A 1 22.52 -20.11 13.42
C MET A 1 21.13 -19.57 13.10
N SER A 2 20.06 -20.31 13.40
CA SER A 2 18.68 -19.81 13.26
C SER A 2 18.50 -18.68 14.27
N ARG A 3 18.21 -17.46 13.79
CA ARG A 3 17.80 -16.37 14.69
C ARG A 3 16.53 -16.79 15.41
N LEU A 4 16.60 -16.93 16.74
CA LEU A 4 15.41 -17.12 17.56
C LEU A 4 14.42 -15.99 17.25
N VAL A 5 13.25 -16.37 16.76
CA VAL A 5 12.15 -15.43 16.51
C VAL A 5 11.68 -14.88 17.86
N SER A 6 11.57 -13.56 18.00
CA SER A 6 11.14 -12.96 19.27
C SER A 6 9.75 -13.45 19.68
N PHE A 7 9.47 -13.54 20.99
CA PHE A 7 8.17 -13.95 21.52
C PHE A 7 7.00 -13.17 20.89
N ASN A 8 7.14 -11.85 20.76
CA ASN A 8 6.10 -11.02 20.14
C ASN A 8 5.87 -11.34 18.66
N THR A 9 6.92 -11.68 17.90
CA THR A 9 6.78 -12.10 16.51
C THR A 9 6.12 -13.48 16.40
N GLN A 10 6.40 -14.39 17.34
CA GLN A 10 5.71 -15.68 17.42
C GLN A 10 4.21 -15.50 17.71
N ALA A 11 3.85 -14.61 18.66
CA ALA A 11 2.46 -14.29 18.97
C ALA A 11 1.72 -13.72 17.74
N LEU A 12 2.34 -12.80 16.99
CA LEU A 12 1.78 -12.27 15.74
C LEU A 12 1.57 -13.35 14.68
N LEU A 13 2.52 -14.28 14.52
CA LEU A 13 2.37 -15.41 13.60
C LEU A 13 1.21 -16.34 13.99
N MET A 14 1.04 -16.60 15.29
CA MET A 14 -0.07 -17.43 15.78
C MET A 14 -1.42 -16.74 15.56
N LEU A 15 -1.50 -15.44 15.82
CA LEU A 15 -2.69 -14.63 15.58
C LEU A 15 -3.07 -14.61 14.09
N GLU A 16 -2.10 -14.38 13.20
CA GLU A 16 -2.33 -14.43 11.76
C GLU A 16 -2.82 -15.79 11.28
N ARG A 17 -2.25 -16.87 11.79
CA ARG A 17 -2.71 -18.23 11.48
C ARG A 17 -4.13 -18.50 11.97
N SER A 18 -4.52 -17.95 13.12
CA SER A 18 -5.88 -18.05 13.63
C SER A 18 -6.86 -17.34 12.71
N ASN A 19 -6.54 -16.09 12.33
CA ASN A 19 -7.35 -15.30 11.41
C ASN A 19 -7.50 -16.00 10.04
N THR A 20 -6.39 -16.53 9.49
CA THR A 20 -6.42 -17.22 8.19
C THR A 20 -7.28 -18.48 8.21
N LYS A 21 -7.35 -19.20 9.33
CA LYS A 21 -8.23 -20.36 9.44
C LYS A 21 -9.71 -20.02 9.36
N SER A 22 -10.11 -18.87 9.90
CA SER A 22 -11.50 -18.41 9.88
C SER A 22 -11.95 -17.86 8.52
N LEU A 23 -10.99 -17.60 7.61
CA LEU A 23 -11.25 -17.02 6.28
C LEU A 23 -11.30 -18.06 5.14
N ASN A 24 -11.22 -19.37 5.41
CA ASN A 24 -11.22 -20.42 4.39
C ASN A 24 -12.61 -21.03 4.14
N ASP A 25 -13.65 -20.20 4.14
CA ASP A 25 -15.05 -20.64 4.04
C ASP A 25 -15.61 -20.60 2.60
N PHE A 26 -14.74 -20.65 1.58
CA PHE A 26 -15.17 -20.82 0.20
C PHE A 26 -15.68 -22.24 -0.07
N SER A 27 -16.69 -22.36 -0.95
CA SER A 27 -17.27 -23.65 -1.35
C SER A 27 -16.29 -24.53 -2.13
N ARG A 28 -15.31 -23.92 -2.79
CA ARG A 28 -14.29 -24.59 -3.61
C ARG A 28 -12.90 -24.54 -2.93
N PRO A 29 -12.04 -25.54 -3.19
CA PRO A 29 -10.64 -25.49 -2.74
C PRO A 29 -9.92 -24.24 -3.28
N ARG A 30 -9.02 -23.66 -2.49
CA ARG A 30 -8.23 -22.48 -2.87
C ARG A 30 -7.37 -22.68 -4.12
N SER A 31 -7.01 -23.91 -4.45
CA SER A 31 -6.31 -24.28 -5.69
C SER A 31 -7.17 -24.13 -6.94
N GLU A 32 -8.49 -24.23 -6.79
CA GLU A 32 -9.47 -24.20 -7.87
C GLU A 32 -10.27 -22.88 -7.93
N MET A 33 -9.84 -21.90 -7.12
CA MET A 33 -10.50 -20.62 -7.00
C MET A 33 -9.51 -19.48 -7.08
N ALA A 34 -9.92 -18.37 -7.69
CA ALA A 34 -9.22 -17.10 -7.63
C ALA A 34 -10.00 -16.11 -6.74
N THR A 35 -9.28 -15.35 -5.92
CA THR A 35 -9.91 -14.29 -5.12
C THR A 35 -9.62 -12.92 -5.70
N ALA A 36 -10.48 -11.94 -5.39
CA ALA A 36 -10.32 -10.56 -5.85
C ALA A 36 -8.90 -10.03 -5.56
N SER A 37 -8.39 -10.20 -4.34
CA SER A 37 -7.04 -9.76 -3.96
C SER A 37 -5.91 -10.47 -4.71
N GLU A 38 -6.11 -11.73 -5.11
CA GLU A 38 -5.13 -12.48 -5.91
C GLU A 38 -5.10 -12.01 -7.38
N ILE A 39 -6.28 -11.74 -7.94
CA ILE A 39 -6.44 -11.28 -9.34
C ILE A 39 -5.85 -9.88 -9.53
N CYS A 40 -6.07 -8.98 -8.56
CA CYS A 40 -5.53 -7.63 -8.56
C CYS A 40 -4.05 -7.58 -8.19
N GLY A 41 -3.48 -8.70 -7.76
CA GLY A 41 -2.08 -8.87 -7.43
C GLY A 41 -1.25 -9.44 -8.59
N CYS A 42 0.05 -9.56 -8.35
CA CYS A 42 0.95 -10.21 -9.30
C CYS A 42 0.71 -11.73 -9.30
N HIS A 43 0.22 -12.28 -10.42
CA HIS A 43 -0.10 -13.71 -10.57
C HIS A 43 1.14 -14.59 -10.31
N ARG A 44 2.33 -14.16 -10.74
CA ARG A 44 3.57 -14.87 -10.43
C ARG A 44 3.85 -14.94 -8.93
N LYS A 45 3.62 -13.85 -8.18
CA LYS A 45 3.75 -13.85 -6.72
C LYS A 45 2.79 -14.84 -6.08
N VAL A 46 1.53 -14.84 -6.49
CA VAL A 46 0.49 -15.74 -5.98
C VAL A 46 0.87 -17.20 -6.23
N THR A 47 1.27 -17.55 -7.45
CA THR A 47 1.68 -18.91 -7.83
C THR A 47 2.92 -19.37 -7.05
N LEU A 48 3.93 -18.51 -6.92
CA LEU A 48 5.12 -18.85 -6.14
C LEU A 48 4.83 -19.00 -4.65
N GLN A 49 3.84 -18.31 -4.13
CA GLN A 49 3.45 -18.43 -2.73
C GLN A 49 2.84 -19.80 -2.41
N VAL A 50 2.23 -20.47 -3.41
CA VAL A 50 1.73 -21.85 -3.30
C VAL A 50 2.88 -22.84 -3.36
N THR A 51 3.82 -22.68 -4.31
CA THR A 51 4.89 -23.65 -4.57
C THR A 51 6.14 -23.42 -3.72
N LEU A 52 6.40 -22.18 -3.33
CA LEU A 52 7.60 -21.78 -2.57
C LEU A 52 7.22 -20.76 -1.49
N PRO A 53 6.45 -21.14 -0.47
CA PRO A 53 5.91 -20.20 0.50
C PRO A 53 7.01 -19.47 1.26
N ALA A 54 6.98 -18.13 1.20
CA ALA A 54 7.82 -17.27 1.99
C ALA A 54 7.15 -16.98 3.35
N LEU A 55 7.91 -17.08 4.43
CA LEU A 55 7.41 -16.68 5.74
C LEU A 55 7.30 -15.15 5.80
N PRO A 56 6.18 -14.63 6.31
CA PRO A 56 6.01 -13.19 6.44
C PRO A 56 7.00 -12.62 7.45
N SER A 57 7.55 -11.46 7.14
CA SER A 57 8.40 -10.71 8.06
C SER A 57 7.56 -10.15 9.23
N ALA A 58 8.23 -9.83 10.34
CA ALA A 58 7.58 -9.17 11.48
C ALA A 58 6.93 -7.81 11.09
N ARG A 59 7.47 -7.12 10.07
CA ARG A 59 6.90 -5.90 9.53
C ARG A 59 5.57 -6.19 8.80
N GLU A 60 5.54 -7.17 7.92
CA GLU A 60 4.32 -7.56 7.19
C GLU A 60 3.21 -8.00 8.14
N LEU A 61 3.55 -8.77 9.18
CA LEU A 61 2.58 -9.18 10.22
C LEU A 61 1.97 -7.96 10.94
N ARG A 62 2.79 -6.94 11.27
CA ARG A 62 2.30 -5.71 11.91
C ARG A 62 1.45 -4.89 10.95
N GLN A 63 1.79 -4.83 9.66
CA GLN A 63 0.99 -4.14 8.64
C GLN A 63 -0.39 -4.79 8.51
N LYS A 64 -0.46 -6.11 8.44
CA LYS A 64 -1.76 -6.83 8.44
C LYS A 64 -2.56 -6.58 9.72
N ARG A 65 -1.90 -6.62 10.90
CA ARG A 65 -2.58 -6.33 12.15
C ARG A 65 -3.12 -4.90 12.20
N ARG A 66 -2.42 -3.94 11.63
CA ARG A 66 -2.89 -2.54 11.50
C ARG A 66 -4.22 -2.48 10.72
N GLY A 67 -4.34 -3.21 9.62
CA GLY A 67 -5.61 -3.34 8.87
C GLY A 67 -6.75 -3.86 9.73
N HIS A 68 -6.54 -4.96 10.45
CA HIS A 68 -7.57 -5.52 11.33
C HIS A 68 -7.98 -4.58 12.48
N ILE A 69 -7.06 -3.77 13.00
CA ILE A 69 -7.41 -2.76 14.02
C ILE A 69 -8.30 -1.69 13.41
N PHE A 70 -8.00 -1.25 12.20
CA PHE A 70 -8.81 -0.28 11.49
C PHE A 70 -10.23 -0.81 11.20
N GLU A 71 -10.36 -2.06 10.79
CA GLU A 71 -11.67 -2.70 10.61
C GLU A 71 -12.49 -2.75 11.91
N ILE A 72 -11.86 -2.97 13.07
CA ILE A 72 -12.54 -2.94 14.37
C ILE A 72 -13.07 -1.53 14.65
N ASP A 73 -12.25 -0.51 14.46
CA ASP A 73 -12.64 0.89 14.64
C ASP A 73 -13.79 1.29 13.71
N GLN A 74 -13.77 0.88 12.43
CA GLN A 74 -14.86 1.12 11.50
C GLN A 74 -16.18 0.45 11.95
N ALA A 75 -16.10 -0.77 12.46
CA ALA A 75 -17.29 -1.46 12.97
C ALA A 75 -17.94 -0.70 14.15
N GLU A 76 -17.14 -0.18 15.06
CA GLU A 76 -17.62 0.65 16.19
C GLU A 76 -18.30 1.93 15.68
N ARG A 77 -17.75 2.58 14.64
CA ARG A 77 -18.35 3.77 14.03
C ARG A 77 -19.72 3.45 13.43
N PHE A 78 -19.88 2.33 12.72
CA PHE A 78 -21.19 1.94 12.16
C PHE A 78 -22.21 1.64 13.25
N GLN A 79 -21.82 1.02 14.37
CA GLN A 79 -22.69 0.80 15.50
C GLN A 79 -23.18 2.12 16.12
N VAL A 80 -22.30 3.10 16.30
CA VAL A 80 -22.66 4.44 16.78
C VAL A 80 -23.58 5.18 15.80
N MET A 81 -23.44 4.95 14.50
CA MET A 81 -24.37 5.46 13.46
C MET A 81 -25.73 4.78 13.49
N GLY A 82 -25.96 3.77 14.31
CA GLY A 82 -27.22 3.07 14.47
C GLY A 82 -27.41 1.86 13.55
N PHE A 83 -26.33 1.35 12.93
CA PHE A 83 -26.36 0.08 12.22
C PHE A 83 -26.13 -1.08 13.18
N THR A 84 -26.91 -2.15 13.01
CA THR A 84 -26.73 -3.38 13.79
C THR A 84 -25.74 -4.31 13.10
N GLU A 85 -24.73 -4.78 13.82
CA GLU A 85 -23.84 -5.83 13.30
C GLU A 85 -24.60 -7.16 13.31
N VAL A 86 -24.59 -7.85 12.18
CA VAL A 86 -25.19 -9.18 12.00
C VAL A 86 -24.16 -10.15 11.45
N SER A 87 -24.34 -11.44 11.69
CA SER A 87 -23.45 -12.42 11.12
C SER A 87 -23.58 -12.47 9.58
N PRO A 88 -22.52 -12.93 8.85
CA PRO A 88 -22.60 -13.10 7.40
C PRO A 88 -23.77 -13.99 6.94
N LYS A 89 -24.16 -14.97 7.76
CA LYS A 89 -25.28 -15.87 7.45
C LYS A 89 -26.65 -15.21 7.58
N GLU A 90 -26.78 -14.28 8.51
CA GLU A 90 -28.03 -13.55 8.76
C GLU A 90 -28.21 -12.35 7.83
N PHE A 91 -27.10 -11.79 7.31
CA PHE A 91 -27.11 -10.57 6.51
C PHE A 91 -28.10 -10.58 5.34
N PRO A 92 -28.20 -11.65 4.50
CA PRO A 92 -29.12 -11.66 3.36
C PRO A 92 -30.58 -11.47 3.75
N THR A 93 -31.00 -12.03 4.89
CA THR A 93 -32.41 -12.04 5.36
C THR A 93 -32.69 -10.95 6.40
N SER A 94 -31.68 -10.22 6.87
CA SER A 94 -31.83 -9.16 7.87
C SER A 94 -32.69 -8.02 7.34
N THR A 95 -33.53 -7.48 8.21
CA THR A 95 -34.39 -6.32 7.95
C THR A 95 -33.86 -5.09 8.68
N GLY A 96 -33.95 -3.93 8.04
CA GLY A 96 -33.48 -2.66 8.60
C GLY A 96 -31.98 -2.39 8.38
N PRO A 97 -31.48 -1.27 8.91
CA PRO A 97 -30.08 -0.87 8.74
C PRO A 97 -29.18 -1.80 9.55
N CYS A 98 -28.31 -2.54 8.83
CA CYS A 98 -27.36 -3.46 9.42
C CYS A 98 -26.08 -3.51 8.60
N PHE A 99 -25.03 -4.08 9.20
CA PHE A 99 -23.81 -4.39 8.50
C PHE A 99 -23.28 -5.76 8.90
N THR A 100 -22.43 -6.31 8.04
CA THR A 100 -21.66 -7.51 8.35
C THR A 100 -20.21 -7.32 7.94
N ARG A 101 -19.32 -8.03 8.61
CA ARG A 101 -17.88 -8.05 8.31
C ARG A 101 -17.47 -9.38 7.68
N GLN A 102 -16.45 -9.30 6.81
CA GLN A 102 -15.80 -10.47 6.22
C GLN A 102 -16.82 -11.42 5.55
N LEU A 103 -17.79 -10.81 4.83
CA LEU A 103 -18.77 -11.58 4.07
C LEU A 103 -18.04 -12.31 2.93
N VAL A 104 -18.15 -13.63 2.93
CA VAL A 104 -17.68 -14.46 1.82
C VAL A 104 -18.72 -14.42 0.71
N ILE A 105 -18.29 -14.05 -0.49
CA ILE A 105 -19.11 -14.05 -1.68
C ILE A 105 -18.41 -14.76 -2.82
N GLU A 106 -19.13 -15.60 -3.54
CA GLU A 106 -18.62 -16.34 -4.69
C GLU A 106 -19.51 -16.05 -5.91
N HIS A 107 -18.89 -16.09 -7.09
CA HIS A 107 -19.66 -16.07 -8.33
C HIS A 107 -20.44 -17.40 -8.44
N PRO A 108 -21.75 -17.39 -8.77
CA PRO A 108 -22.56 -18.61 -8.81
C PRO A 108 -21.97 -19.71 -9.68
N ASP A 109 -21.45 -19.37 -10.85
CA ASP A 109 -21.01 -20.33 -11.87
C ASP A 109 -19.51 -20.35 -12.11
N GLN A 110 -18.78 -19.29 -11.71
CA GLN A 110 -17.37 -19.13 -12.03
C GLN A 110 -16.49 -19.31 -10.80
N PRO A 111 -15.21 -19.69 -10.96
CA PRO A 111 -14.32 -19.95 -9.85
C PRO A 111 -13.69 -18.64 -9.31
N LEU A 112 -14.53 -17.69 -8.95
CA LEU A 112 -14.18 -16.37 -8.47
C LEU A 112 -14.90 -16.06 -7.17
N GLY A 113 -14.19 -15.54 -6.17
CA GLY A 113 -14.77 -15.12 -4.91
C GLY A 113 -13.99 -14.01 -4.22
N SER A 114 -14.58 -13.46 -3.18
CA SER A 114 -13.96 -12.44 -2.34
C SER A 114 -14.46 -12.52 -0.91
N HIS A 115 -13.63 -12.02 0.01
CA HIS A 115 -14.06 -11.58 1.33
C HIS A 115 -14.27 -10.07 1.25
N LEU A 116 -15.41 -9.62 1.71
CA LEU A 116 -15.79 -8.21 1.72
C LEU A 116 -15.55 -7.69 3.14
N ASP A 117 -14.73 -6.64 3.30
CA ASP A 117 -14.41 -6.13 4.63
C ASP A 117 -15.69 -5.72 5.36
N PHE A 118 -16.51 -4.89 4.71
CA PHE A 118 -17.84 -4.52 5.20
C PHE A 118 -18.88 -4.53 4.09
N VAL A 119 -20.08 -5.02 4.43
CA VAL A 119 -21.27 -4.87 3.62
C VAL A 119 -22.37 -4.27 4.49
N VAL A 120 -22.85 -3.09 4.11
CA VAL A 120 -23.84 -2.31 4.86
C VAL A 120 -25.14 -2.32 4.09
N LYS A 121 -26.25 -2.62 4.77
CA LYS A 121 -27.62 -2.50 4.25
C LYS A 121 -28.26 -1.25 4.85
N HIS A 122 -28.73 -0.35 3.98
CA HIS A 122 -29.40 0.88 4.37
C HIS A 122 -30.89 0.67 4.60
N LYS A 123 -31.57 1.69 5.16
CA LYS A 123 -33.03 1.64 5.43
C LYS A 123 -33.89 1.46 4.17
N ASP A 124 -33.44 1.95 3.04
CA ASP A 124 -34.09 1.81 1.73
C ASP A 124 -33.84 0.45 1.08
N GLY A 125 -33.05 -0.41 1.71
CA GLY A 125 -32.67 -1.72 1.20
C GLY A 125 -31.46 -1.73 0.28
N SER A 126 -30.88 -0.57 -0.05
CA SER A 126 -29.65 -0.49 -0.83
C SER A 126 -28.46 -1.10 -0.06
N ILE A 127 -27.50 -1.62 -0.81
CA ILE A 127 -26.28 -2.24 -0.27
C ILE A 127 -25.07 -1.37 -0.59
N HIS A 128 -24.21 -1.19 0.39
CA HIS A 128 -22.96 -0.46 0.27
C HIS A 128 -21.79 -1.34 0.71
N ILE A 129 -20.83 -1.60 -0.19
CA ILE A 129 -19.55 -2.23 0.14
C ILE A 129 -18.58 -1.16 0.61
N ILE A 130 -17.86 -1.45 1.67
CA ILE A 130 -16.77 -0.59 2.13
C ILE A 130 -15.51 -1.45 2.24
N GLU A 131 -14.54 -1.15 1.40
CA GLU A 131 -13.21 -1.76 1.39
C GLU A 131 -12.25 -0.90 2.22
N CYS A 132 -11.64 -1.47 3.24
CA CYS A 132 -10.76 -0.78 4.16
C CYS A 132 -9.28 -0.94 3.77
N LYS A 133 -8.56 0.15 3.69
CA LYS A 133 -7.13 0.16 3.38
C LYS A 133 -6.34 0.96 4.42
N THR A 134 -5.23 0.41 4.89
CA THR A 134 -4.25 1.16 5.69
C THR A 134 -3.00 1.42 4.87
N THR A 135 -2.53 2.67 4.90
CA THR A 135 -1.41 3.12 4.08
C THR A 135 -0.47 4.01 4.90
N ASP A 136 0.70 4.32 4.38
CA ASP A 136 1.62 5.32 4.91
C ASP A 136 1.51 6.55 3.97
N GLY A 137 0.73 7.56 4.38
CA GLY A 137 0.26 8.69 3.58
C GLY A 137 -0.96 8.35 2.72
N ILE A 138 -1.91 9.29 2.64
CA ILE A 138 -3.14 9.14 1.86
C ILE A 138 -2.86 9.51 0.39
N PRO A 139 -3.11 8.62 -0.58
CA PRO A 139 -2.97 8.96 -2.00
C PRO A 139 -4.11 9.91 -2.44
N VAL A 140 -3.82 10.80 -3.38
CA VAL A 140 -4.84 11.72 -3.95
C VAL A 140 -5.96 10.95 -4.66
N GLU A 141 -5.60 9.85 -5.33
CA GLU A 141 -6.55 8.91 -5.96
C GLU A 141 -6.28 7.49 -5.44
N PRO A 142 -7.30 6.63 -5.34
CA PRO A 142 -7.10 5.28 -4.87
C PRO A 142 -6.19 4.51 -5.84
N TYR A 143 -5.33 3.63 -5.31
CA TYR A 143 -4.48 2.80 -6.17
C TYR A 143 -5.34 1.88 -7.05
N GLY A 144 -4.93 1.70 -8.32
CA GLY A 144 -5.68 0.91 -9.30
C GLY A 144 -6.04 -0.50 -8.82
N ASN A 145 -5.14 -1.17 -8.11
CA ASN A 145 -5.42 -2.50 -7.54
C ASN A 145 -6.49 -2.50 -6.43
N TRP A 146 -6.71 -1.39 -5.73
CA TRP A 146 -7.81 -1.24 -4.79
C TRP A 146 -9.14 -1.08 -5.53
N VAL A 147 -9.12 -0.24 -6.57
CA VAL A 147 -10.27 -0.02 -7.45
C VAL A 147 -10.68 -1.31 -8.13
N ASP A 148 -9.74 -2.05 -8.71
CA ASP A 148 -9.96 -3.36 -9.32
C ASP A 148 -10.60 -4.35 -8.33
N GLN A 149 -10.07 -4.41 -7.09
CA GLN A 149 -10.61 -5.27 -6.04
C GLN A 149 -12.06 -4.93 -5.73
N LEU A 150 -12.38 -3.63 -5.55
CA LEU A 150 -13.73 -3.18 -5.28
C LEU A 150 -14.69 -3.46 -6.44
N HIS A 151 -14.25 -3.28 -7.70
CA HIS A 151 -15.09 -3.63 -8.87
C HIS A 151 -15.41 -5.13 -8.95
N ILE A 152 -14.46 -6.01 -8.62
CA ILE A 152 -14.74 -7.46 -8.52
C ILE A 152 -15.80 -7.71 -7.44
N GLN A 153 -15.66 -7.10 -6.27
CA GLN A 153 -16.59 -7.26 -5.16
C GLN A 153 -18.00 -6.75 -5.50
N LEU A 154 -18.09 -5.57 -6.12
CA LEU A 154 -19.35 -4.98 -6.60
C LEU A 154 -20.04 -5.89 -7.63
N GLY A 155 -19.26 -6.39 -8.60
CA GLY A 155 -19.78 -7.32 -9.60
C GLY A 155 -20.29 -8.63 -8.98
N LEU A 156 -19.53 -9.20 -8.02
CA LEU A 156 -19.96 -10.41 -7.30
C LEU A 156 -21.25 -10.18 -6.51
N LEU A 157 -21.42 -9.02 -5.86
CA LEU A 157 -22.69 -8.71 -5.20
C LEU A 157 -23.82 -8.55 -6.20
N ALA A 158 -23.60 -7.88 -7.32
CA ALA A 158 -24.64 -7.64 -8.31
C ALA A 158 -25.19 -8.93 -8.94
N VAL A 159 -24.34 -9.94 -9.15
CA VAL A 159 -24.81 -11.25 -9.67
C VAL A 159 -25.51 -12.09 -8.60
N ASN A 160 -25.27 -11.85 -7.31
CA ASN A 160 -25.91 -12.57 -6.21
C ASN A 160 -27.17 -11.86 -5.67
N PHE A 161 -27.23 -10.52 -5.75
CA PHE A 161 -28.31 -9.69 -5.21
C PHE A 161 -28.96 -8.87 -6.34
N THR A 162 -29.71 -9.55 -7.21
CA THR A 162 -30.35 -8.91 -8.36
C THR A 162 -31.47 -7.96 -7.94
N GLY A 163 -31.56 -6.80 -8.62
CA GLY A 163 -32.62 -5.82 -8.38
C GLY A 163 -32.40 -4.94 -7.15
N ILE A 164 -31.26 -5.03 -6.51
CA ILE A 164 -30.89 -4.19 -5.38
C ILE A 164 -29.89 -3.13 -5.87
N GLU A 165 -30.06 -1.89 -5.43
CA GLU A 165 -29.05 -0.83 -5.65
C GLU A 165 -27.80 -1.14 -4.85
N ILE A 166 -26.67 -1.21 -5.54
CA ILE A 166 -25.37 -1.53 -4.94
C ILE A 166 -24.38 -0.41 -5.25
N ARG A 167 -23.67 0.05 -4.24
CA ARG A 167 -22.60 1.03 -4.37
C ARG A 167 -21.38 0.61 -3.56
N GLY A 168 -20.23 1.23 -3.82
CA GLY A 168 -18.98 0.93 -3.13
C GLY A 168 -18.19 2.16 -2.77
N SER A 169 -17.41 2.04 -1.69
CA SER A 169 -16.40 3.01 -1.27
C SER A 169 -15.12 2.29 -0.85
N ILE A 170 -14.00 3.00 -0.98
CA ILE A 170 -12.72 2.61 -0.40
C ILE A 170 -12.41 3.64 0.69
N ILE A 171 -12.19 3.19 1.92
CA ILE A 171 -11.72 4.05 3.00
C ILE A 171 -10.24 3.76 3.22
N ALA A 172 -9.39 4.77 2.94
CA ALA A 172 -7.96 4.69 3.19
C ALA A 172 -7.61 5.46 4.46
N SER A 173 -6.82 4.85 5.35
CA SER A 173 -6.38 5.47 6.60
C SER A 173 -4.87 5.37 6.77
N ASP A 174 -4.24 6.50 7.11
CA ASP A 174 -2.93 6.55 7.74
C ASP A 174 -3.09 6.67 9.25
N LEU A 175 -3.11 5.53 9.93
CA LEU A 175 -3.27 5.46 11.39
C LEU A 175 -2.15 6.17 12.16
N SER A 176 -1.00 6.43 11.53
CA SER A 176 0.12 7.11 12.19
C SER A 176 -0.02 8.63 12.12
N ALA A 177 -0.59 9.15 11.02
CA ALA A 177 -0.87 10.57 10.84
C ALA A 177 -2.26 10.98 11.38
N GLY A 178 -3.16 10.00 11.56
CA GLY A 178 -4.56 10.27 11.90
C GLY A 178 -5.35 10.84 10.72
N GLU A 179 -4.94 10.50 9.50
CA GLU A 179 -5.57 10.96 8.26
C GLU A 179 -6.41 9.86 7.64
N GLU A 180 -7.56 10.23 7.08
CA GLU A 180 -8.47 9.32 6.38
C GLU A 180 -9.03 10.00 5.12
N GLU A 181 -9.30 9.21 4.09
CA GLU A 181 -10.00 9.63 2.87
C GLU A 181 -10.97 8.54 2.44
N GLU A 182 -12.18 8.95 2.04
CA GLU A 182 -13.17 8.05 1.45
C GLU A 182 -13.30 8.33 -0.04
N TYR A 183 -12.91 7.36 -0.86
CA TYR A 183 -13.16 7.35 -2.30
C TYR A 183 -14.48 6.64 -2.55
N ASN A 184 -15.47 7.37 -3.01
CA ASN A 184 -16.83 6.88 -3.21
C ASN A 184 -17.26 6.93 -4.69
N SER A 185 -18.54 6.68 -4.96
CA SER A 185 -19.16 6.73 -6.29
C SER A 185 -18.82 5.52 -7.19
N PHE A 186 -18.41 4.39 -6.60
CA PHE A 186 -18.26 3.14 -7.35
C PHE A 186 -19.59 2.40 -7.43
N SER A 187 -19.88 1.84 -8.61
CA SER A 187 -21.05 1.03 -8.89
C SER A 187 -20.66 -0.26 -9.63
N PRO A 188 -21.50 -1.29 -9.62
CA PRO A 188 -21.24 -2.54 -10.34
C PRO A 188 -21.08 -2.30 -11.85
N ASP A 189 -20.11 -2.99 -12.45
CA ASP A 189 -19.92 -3.11 -13.89
C ASP A 189 -19.74 -4.60 -14.24
N ILE A 190 -20.71 -5.18 -14.90
CA ILE A 190 -20.68 -6.61 -15.25
C ILE A 190 -19.65 -6.90 -16.34
N THR A 191 -19.37 -5.95 -17.22
CA THR A 191 -18.34 -6.12 -18.26
C THR A 191 -16.93 -6.24 -17.60
N LEU A 192 -16.70 -5.43 -16.58
CA LEU A 192 -15.49 -5.55 -15.77
C LEU A 192 -15.43 -6.87 -15.00
N LEU A 193 -16.57 -7.34 -14.45
CA LEU A 193 -16.61 -8.63 -13.76
C LEU A 193 -16.21 -9.77 -14.72
N ASP A 194 -16.75 -9.80 -15.93
CA ASP A 194 -16.41 -10.82 -16.94
C ASP A 194 -14.91 -10.82 -17.29
N TYR A 195 -14.34 -9.64 -17.43
CA TYR A 195 -12.89 -9.49 -17.60
C TYR A 195 -12.09 -10.11 -16.44
N TYR A 196 -12.47 -9.84 -15.19
CA TYR A 196 -11.80 -10.39 -14.02
C TYR A 196 -12.05 -11.90 -13.84
N VAL A 197 -13.21 -12.39 -14.22
CA VAL A 197 -13.48 -13.85 -14.29
C VAL A 197 -12.46 -14.52 -15.21
N GLN A 198 -12.21 -13.95 -16.39
CA GLN A 198 -11.24 -14.51 -17.31
C GLN A 198 -9.82 -14.48 -16.72
N ARG A 199 -9.41 -13.38 -16.10
CA ARG A 199 -8.12 -13.30 -15.39
C ARG A 199 -8.01 -14.28 -14.23
N GLY A 200 -9.11 -14.53 -13.53
CA GLY A 200 -9.19 -15.55 -12.48
C GLY A 200 -8.93 -16.96 -13.02
N LYS A 201 -9.51 -17.31 -14.18
CA LYS A 201 -9.26 -18.59 -14.85
C LYS A 201 -7.78 -18.74 -15.24
N GLU A 202 -7.17 -17.70 -15.80
CA GLU A 202 -5.73 -17.69 -16.13
C GLU A 202 -4.85 -17.91 -14.89
N LEU A 203 -5.22 -17.29 -13.77
CA LEU A 203 -4.50 -17.48 -12.51
C LEU A 203 -4.62 -18.92 -11.99
N ILE A 204 -5.80 -19.54 -12.10
CA ILE A 204 -6.02 -20.93 -11.71
C ILE A 204 -5.16 -21.87 -12.57
N GLU A 205 -5.10 -21.66 -13.88
CA GLU A 205 -4.23 -22.41 -14.78
C GLU A 205 -2.74 -22.30 -14.37
N ALA A 206 -2.32 -21.09 -13.99
CA ALA A 206 -0.98 -20.86 -13.49
C ALA A 206 -0.73 -21.52 -12.12
N LYS A 207 -1.68 -21.45 -11.18
CA LYS A 207 -1.60 -22.16 -9.89
C LYS A 207 -1.46 -23.69 -10.06
N ALA A 208 -2.13 -24.23 -11.06
CA ALA A 208 -2.06 -25.66 -11.39
C ALA A 208 -0.80 -26.05 -12.19
N GLY A 209 0.08 -25.11 -12.50
CA GLY A 209 1.31 -25.35 -13.29
C GLY A 209 1.06 -25.60 -14.78
N ARG A 210 -0.15 -25.32 -15.29
CA ARG A 210 -0.50 -25.51 -16.71
C ARG A 210 -0.18 -24.30 -17.57
N SER A 211 0.10 -23.14 -16.98
CA SER A 211 0.55 -21.95 -17.68
C SER A 211 1.64 -21.22 -16.92
N THR A 212 2.41 -20.39 -17.63
CA THR A 212 3.40 -19.49 -16.99
C THR A 212 2.69 -18.27 -16.43
N PRO A 213 2.79 -17.99 -15.11
CA PRO A 213 2.10 -16.86 -14.50
C PRO A 213 2.68 -15.53 -15.01
N ALA A 214 1.80 -14.60 -15.39
CA ALA A 214 2.19 -13.25 -15.79
C ALA A 214 2.84 -12.50 -14.61
N THR A 215 3.85 -11.70 -14.94
CA THR A 215 4.40 -10.71 -14.00
C THR A 215 3.60 -9.42 -14.10
N MET A 216 3.32 -8.80 -12.94
CA MET A 216 2.67 -7.50 -12.86
C MET A 216 3.56 -6.58 -12.03
N PRO A 217 4.56 -5.93 -12.68
CA PRO A 217 5.43 -4.99 -11.99
C PRO A 217 4.66 -3.76 -11.54
N GLY A 218 4.91 -3.32 -10.31
CA GLY A 218 4.26 -2.18 -9.69
C GLY A 218 4.96 -1.77 -8.39
N ILE A 219 4.40 -0.80 -7.68
CA ILE A 219 4.96 -0.25 -6.44
C ILE A 219 5.16 -1.34 -5.36
N LEU A 220 4.32 -2.37 -5.34
CA LEU A 220 4.41 -3.48 -4.38
C LEU A 220 5.59 -4.42 -4.65
N CYS A 221 6.28 -4.30 -5.78
CA CYS A 221 7.50 -5.09 -6.06
C CYS A 221 8.63 -4.82 -5.05
N GLY A 222 8.64 -3.64 -4.42
CA GLY A 222 9.58 -3.32 -3.35
C GLY A 222 9.46 -4.22 -2.13
N PHE A 223 8.29 -4.81 -1.92
CA PHE A 223 7.96 -5.70 -0.79
C PHE A 223 7.81 -7.17 -1.23
N CYS A 224 8.09 -7.51 -2.48
CA CYS A 224 7.93 -8.86 -3.00
C CYS A 224 9.10 -9.75 -2.59
N PRO A 225 8.87 -10.88 -1.86
CA PRO A 225 9.95 -11.79 -1.45
C PRO A 225 10.61 -12.49 -2.64
N TYR A 226 9.95 -12.53 -3.81
CA TYR A 226 10.44 -13.19 -5.02
C TYR A 226 11.09 -12.22 -6.03
N ARG A 227 11.33 -10.97 -5.63
CA ARG A 227 11.88 -9.93 -6.52
C ARG A 227 13.23 -10.30 -7.11
N GLY A 228 14.14 -10.88 -6.31
CA GLY A 228 15.50 -11.20 -6.73
C GLY A 228 15.62 -12.17 -7.91
N GLY A 229 14.59 -13.01 -8.15
CA GLY A 229 14.51 -13.91 -9.29
C GLY A 229 13.40 -13.56 -10.29
N CYS A 230 12.86 -12.33 -10.23
CA CYS A 230 11.74 -11.93 -11.07
C CYS A 230 12.22 -11.44 -12.45
N PRO A 231 11.73 -12.02 -13.57
CA PRO A 231 12.12 -11.60 -14.90
C PRO A 231 11.74 -10.15 -15.22
N ALA A 232 10.70 -9.61 -14.56
CA ALA A 232 10.28 -8.22 -14.74
C ALA A 232 11.27 -7.17 -14.22
N HIS A 233 12.32 -7.58 -13.50
CA HIS A 233 13.35 -6.68 -12.93
C HIS A 233 14.75 -6.96 -13.52
N LYS A 234 14.84 -7.69 -14.61
CA LYS A 234 16.09 -7.94 -15.33
C LYS A 234 16.11 -7.08 -16.60
N ASP A 235 16.85 -5.98 -16.58
CA ASP A 235 17.20 -5.13 -17.73
C ASP A 235 16.02 -4.74 -18.64
N GLN A 236 14.86 -4.46 -18.06
CA GLN A 236 13.64 -4.14 -18.81
C GLN A 236 13.25 -2.67 -18.69
N GLU A 237 12.49 -2.19 -19.66
CA GLU A 237 11.83 -0.89 -19.60
C GLU A 237 11.00 -0.75 -18.33
N ILE A 238 11.01 0.45 -17.76
CA ILE A 238 10.22 0.77 -16.57
C ILE A 238 8.74 0.69 -16.97
N PRO A 239 7.88 -0.08 -16.24
CA PRO A 239 6.45 -0.12 -16.52
C PRO A 239 5.82 1.28 -16.52
N ARG A 240 4.82 1.49 -17.37
CA ARG A 240 4.17 2.80 -17.55
C ARG A 240 3.70 3.42 -16.22
N GLU A 241 3.06 2.64 -15.36
CA GLU A 241 2.61 3.08 -14.02
C GLU A 241 3.74 3.64 -13.15
N ILE A 242 4.93 3.02 -13.22
CA ILE A 242 6.11 3.50 -12.51
C ILE A 242 6.75 4.68 -13.25
N THR A 243 6.66 4.73 -14.57
CA THR A 243 7.17 5.84 -15.39
C THR A 243 6.48 7.14 -15.00
N ASP A 244 5.16 7.12 -14.80
CA ASP A 244 4.39 8.29 -14.37
C ASP A 244 4.84 8.77 -12.99
N ARG A 245 5.04 7.84 -12.04
CA ARG A 245 5.57 8.17 -10.71
C ARG A 245 7.00 8.72 -10.74
N VAL A 246 7.84 8.22 -11.63
CA VAL A 246 9.21 8.75 -11.83
C VAL A 246 9.14 10.18 -12.38
N ALA A 247 8.25 10.44 -13.34
CA ALA A 247 8.05 11.79 -13.90
C ALA A 247 7.50 12.77 -12.85
N GLU A 248 6.54 12.34 -12.04
CA GLU A 248 6.00 13.12 -10.92
C GLU A 248 7.12 13.46 -9.91
N TYR A 249 7.87 12.46 -9.48
CA TYR A 249 9.00 12.67 -8.57
C TYR A 249 10.03 13.66 -9.14
N GLU A 250 10.42 13.51 -10.42
CA GLU A 250 11.37 14.41 -11.08
C GLU A 250 10.85 15.86 -11.10
N CYS A 251 9.55 16.03 -11.38
CA CYS A 251 8.90 17.35 -11.36
C CYS A 251 8.93 18.00 -9.96
N LEU A 252 8.57 17.24 -8.93
CA LEU A 252 8.56 17.72 -7.54
C LEU A 252 9.99 18.01 -7.03
N ASP A 253 10.96 17.16 -7.32
CA ASP A 253 12.37 17.36 -6.94
C ASP A 253 12.95 18.63 -7.61
N ARG A 254 12.58 18.89 -8.87
CA ARG A 254 12.97 20.12 -9.57
C ARG A 254 12.35 21.35 -8.90
N ARG A 255 11.04 21.33 -8.63
CA ARG A 255 10.35 22.43 -7.93
C ARG A 255 10.95 22.68 -6.55
N LYS A 256 11.27 21.64 -5.79
CA LYS A 256 11.96 21.75 -4.50
C LYS A 256 13.29 22.48 -4.65
N LYS A 257 14.14 22.09 -5.61
CA LYS A 257 15.42 22.73 -5.87
C LYS A 257 15.27 24.20 -6.30
N ASP A 258 14.25 24.53 -7.07
CA ASP A 258 13.98 25.92 -7.48
C ASP A 258 13.52 26.76 -6.27
N LEU A 259 12.68 26.20 -5.40
CA LEU A 259 12.31 26.85 -4.13
C LEU A 259 13.51 27.03 -3.19
N GLU A 260 14.37 26.03 -3.04
CA GLU A 260 15.61 26.13 -2.25
C GLU A 260 16.52 27.24 -2.77
N LYS A 261 16.69 27.35 -4.11
CA LYS A 261 17.45 28.47 -4.73
C LYS A 261 16.84 29.83 -4.46
N SER A 262 15.51 29.92 -4.36
CA SER A 262 14.83 31.18 -4.05
C SER A 262 14.90 31.53 -2.57
N LEU A 263 14.88 30.52 -1.69
CA LEU A 263 14.97 30.69 -0.24
C LEU A 263 16.37 31.12 0.22
N ASP A 264 17.43 30.65 -0.43
CA ASP A 264 18.81 30.93 -0.03
C ASP A 264 19.16 32.44 -0.04
N PRO A 265 18.85 33.24 -1.09
CA PRO A 265 19.08 34.68 -1.07
C PRO A 265 18.20 35.38 -0.02
N MET A 266 16.91 35.03 0.09
CA MET A 266 16.01 35.59 1.10
C MET A 266 16.53 35.35 2.52
N LYS A 267 17.01 34.14 2.80
CA LYS A 267 17.62 33.81 4.10
C LYS A 267 18.85 34.65 4.40
N LYS A 268 19.70 34.91 3.39
CA LYS A 268 20.88 35.76 3.53
C LYS A 268 20.49 37.22 3.82
N GLU A 269 19.49 37.74 3.12
CA GLU A 269 18.95 39.09 3.33
C GLU A 269 18.38 39.25 4.75
N LEU A 270 17.57 38.29 5.21
CA LEU A 270 17.00 38.29 6.55
C LEU A 270 18.08 38.21 7.64
N ILE A 271 19.10 37.36 7.45
CA ILE A 271 20.22 37.27 8.38
C ILE A 271 21.03 38.59 8.40
N ALA A 272 21.23 39.22 7.25
CA ALA A 272 21.90 40.52 7.16
C ALA A 272 21.11 41.64 7.86
N PHE A 273 19.78 41.64 7.72
CA PHE A 273 18.90 42.59 8.36
C PHE A 273 18.82 42.40 9.88
N PHE A 274 18.57 41.20 10.35
CA PHE A 274 18.37 40.94 11.78
C PHE A 274 19.71 40.82 12.58
N GLY A 275 20.81 40.55 11.91
CA GLY A 275 22.12 40.43 12.54
C GLY A 275 22.31 39.13 13.33
N LYS A 276 23.28 39.11 14.24
CA LYS A 276 23.78 37.88 14.90
C LYS A 276 22.92 37.36 16.04
N ARG A 277 22.09 38.19 16.66
CA ARG A 277 21.17 37.83 17.75
C ARG A 277 19.94 38.71 17.67
N PHE A 278 18.86 38.13 17.29
CA PHE A 278 17.56 38.81 17.19
C PHE A 278 16.45 37.84 17.61
N GLN A 279 15.45 38.40 18.27
CA GLN A 279 14.17 37.72 18.51
C GLN A 279 13.06 38.73 18.34
N GLY A 280 12.06 38.39 17.55
CA GLY A 280 10.90 39.25 17.31
C GLY A 280 9.74 38.45 16.74
N VAL A 281 8.59 39.11 16.64
CA VAL A 281 7.38 38.53 16.07
C VAL A 281 6.81 39.55 15.08
N THR A 282 6.40 39.09 13.89
CA THR A 282 5.72 39.92 12.90
C THR A 282 4.29 40.25 13.35
N GLU A 283 3.63 41.22 12.70
CA GLU A 283 2.22 41.54 12.98
C GLU A 283 1.29 40.36 12.78
N ASP A 284 1.63 39.43 11.86
CA ASP A 284 0.88 38.19 11.59
C ASP A 284 1.24 37.04 12.54
N GLY A 285 2.05 37.27 13.59
CA GLY A 285 2.40 36.30 14.61
C GLY A 285 3.55 35.34 14.26
N ILE A 286 4.30 35.60 13.18
CA ILE A 286 5.46 34.77 12.80
C ILE A 286 6.67 35.14 13.68
N ALA A 287 7.14 34.17 14.46
CA ALA A 287 8.36 34.39 15.27
C ALA A 287 9.62 34.28 14.42
N VAL A 288 10.52 35.26 14.58
CA VAL A 288 11.83 35.29 13.91
C VAL A 288 12.93 35.33 14.95
N ALA A 289 13.91 34.45 14.82
CA ALA A 289 15.09 34.45 15.68
C ALA A 289 16.35 34.21 14.86
N THR A 290 17.44 34.94 15.19
CA THR A 290 18.77 34.65 14.68
C THR A 290 19.70 34.30 15.86
N THR A 291 20.51 33.26 15.69
CA THR A 291 21.50 32.81 16.68
C THR A 291 22.79 32.50 15.97
N THR A 292 23.90 33.00 16.55
CA THR A 292 25.24 32.64 16.05
C THR A 292 25.66 31.32 16.66
N ILE A 293 25.95 30.35 15.82
CA ILE A 293 26.56 29.08 16.24
C ILE A 293 28.08 29.29 16.26
N ALA A 294 28.75 29.00 17.37
CA ALA A 294 30.16 29.07 17.47
C ALA A 294 30.84 28.09 16.49
N PRO A 295 32.04 28.43 15.96
CA PRO A 295 32.81 27.48 15.19
C PRO A 295 33.03 26.19 15.98
N GLY A 296 32.77 25.05 15.36
CA GLY A 296 33.01 23.72 15.91
C GLY A 296 34.13 23.01 15.14
N GLU A 297 34.74 22.02 15.77
CA GLU A 297 35.69 21.14 15.11
C GLU A 297 34.95 19.94 14.52
N THR A 298 35.35 19.53 13.32
CA THR A 298 34.91 18.29 12.70
C THR A 298 36.06 17.34 12.56
N VAL A 299 35.83 16.07 12.88
CA VAL A 299 36.88 15.03 12.72
C VAL A 299 36.94 14.63 11.26
N ASP A 300 38.12 14.71 10.66
CA ASP A 300 38.39 14.07 9.36
C ASP A 300 38.45 12.55 9.54
N ALA A 301 37.34 11.90 9.29
CA ALA A 301 37.18 10.46 9.44
C ALA A 301 38.08 9.65 8.48
N ALA A 302 38.45 10.22 7.33
CA ALA A 302 39.32 9.55 6.36
C ALA A 302 40.75 9.52 6.87
N THR A 303 41.27 10.65 7.29
CA THR A 303 42.62 10.78 7.90
C THR A 303 42.70 9.97 9.20
N LEU A 304 41.70 10.08 10.07
CA LEU A 304 41.65 9.31 11.32
C LEU A 304 41.70 7.79 11.09
N LYS A 305 40.99 7.32 10.05
CA LYS A 305 40.95 5.89 9.68
C LYS A 305 42.29 5.41 9.10
N ALA A 306 42.98 6.28 8.35
CA ALA A 306 44.28 5.96 7.73
C ALA A 306 45.41 5.96 8.75
N ASP A 307 45.49 7.02 9.58
CA ASP A 307 46.65 7.25 10.45
C ASP A 307 46.47 6.64 11.85
N PHE A 308 45.22 6.50 12.30
CA PHE A 308 44.89 6.00 13.64
C PHE A 308 43.75 4.95 13.60
N PRO A 309 43.94 3.80 12.94
CA PRO A 309 42.85 2.81 12.69
C PRO A 309 42.22 2.25 13.97
N ASP A 310 42.99 2.06 15.02
CA ASP A 310 42.48 1.54 16.30
C ASP A 310 41.61 2.57 17.02
N VAL A 311 42.01 3.84 17.00
CA VAL A 311 41.18 4.94 17.55
C VAL A 311 39.89 5.08 16.76
N PHE A 312 39.96 5.06 15.43
CA PHE A 312 38.80 5.09 14.57
C PHE A 312 37.82 3.94 14.88
N LYS A 313 38.34 2.70 15.01
CA LYS A 313 37.51 1.52 15.31
C LYS A 313 36.81 1.63 16.67
N ASN A 314 37.51 2.16 17.68
CA ASN A 314 36.95 2.31 19.03
C ASN A 314 35.92 3.46 19.13
N CYS A 315 36.06 4.50 18.29
CA CYS A 315 35.17 5.68 18.28
C CYS A 315 34.07 5.61 17.23
N SER A 316 34.12 4.65 16.28
CA SER A 316 33.09 4.50 15.24
C SER A 316 31.97 3.60 15.69
N ARG A 317 30.74 3.93 15.25
CA ARG A 317 29.56 3.07 15.42
C ARG A 317 29.09 2.60 14.05
N PRO A 318 28.63 1.35 13.93
CA PRO A 318 28.04 0.87 12.68
C PRO A 318 26.87 1.76 12.27
N LYS A 319 26.90 2.29 11.06
CA LYS A 319 25.78 2.99 10.45
C LYS A 319 25.02 2.01 9.57
N ALA A 320 23.70 1.94 9.73
CA ALA A 320 22.89 1.11 8.85
C ALA A 320 23.03 1.58 7.40
N GLY A 321 23.18 0.62 6.49
CA GLY A 321 23.15 0.91 5.05
C GLY A 321 21.76 1.38 4.64
N TYR A 322 21.69 2.22 3.61
CA TYR A 322 20.44 2.68 3.02
C TYR A 322 20.50 2.60 1.49
N THR A 323 19.34 2.46 0.85
CA THR A 323 19.24 2.47 -0.62
C THR A 323 19.03 3.91 -1.07
N LYS A 324 19.93 4.41 -1.93
CA LYS A 324 19.81 5.73 -2.56
C LYS A 324 19.03 5.60 -3.87
N LEU A 325 18.00 6.41 -4.06
CA LEU A 325 17.32 6.59 -5.35
C LEU A 325 18.05 7.71 -6.12
N GLU A 326 18.48 7.42 -7.34
CA GLU A 326 19.00 8.42 -8.26
C GLU A 326 18.15 8.44 -9.52
N ILE A 327 17.58 9.60 -9.83
CA ILE A 327 16.83 9.86 -11.07
C ILE A 327 17.59 10.94 -11.82
N ARG A 328 18.01 10.63 -13.05
CA ARG A 328 18.75 11.56 -13.91
C ARG A 328 18.15 11.54 -15.32
N LYS A 329 17.98 12.73 -15.89
CA LYS A 329 17.66 12.85 -17.31
C LYS A 329 18.92 12.53 -18.12
N LEU A 330 18.86 11.50 -18.94
CA LEU A 330 19.97 11.20 -19.86
C LEU A 330 20.08 12.30 -20.93
N PRO A 331 21.30 12.65 -21.37
CA PRO A 331 21.47 13.51 -22.52
C PRO A 331 20.82 12.86 -23.74
N PRO A 332 20.26 13.64 -24.68
CA PRO A 332 19.71 13.09 -25.90
C PRO A 332 20.78 12.26 -26.61
N ALA A 333 20.37 11.07 -27.06
CA ALA A 333 21.27 10.21 -27.83
C ALA A 333 21.86 11.01 -29.01
N PRO A 334 23.16 10.90 -29.27
CA PRO A 334 23.76 11.57 -30.42
C PRO A 334 23.04 11.11 -31.69
N LEU A 335 22.49 12.07 -32.44
CA LEU A 335 21.88 11.81 -33.73
C LEU A 335 22.86 10.99 -34.56
N ALA A 336 22.45 9.77 -34.91
CA ALA A 336 23.21 8.94 -35.85
C ALA A 336 23.45 9.79 -37.11
N LYS A 337 24.71 10.10 -37.41
CA LYS A 337 25.05 10.75 -38.67
C LYS A 337 24.55 9.81 -39.74
N ALA A 338 23.53 10.27 -40.48
CA ALA A 338 23.09 9.59 -41.67
C ALA A 338 24.31 9.46 -42.61
N ALA A 339 24.64 8.22 -42.95
CA ALA A 339 25.66 7.87 -43.90
C ALA A 339 25.13 8.04 -45.31
#